data_4bf24f798ad372fd0df56b2e9b3f5dd4
#
_entry.id   4bf24f798ad372fd0df56b2e9b3f5dd4
#
_cell.length_a   1.000
_cell.length_b   1.000
_cell.length_c   1.000
_cell.angle_alpha   90.00
_cell.angle_beta   90.00
_cell.angle_gamma   90.00
#
_symmetry.space_group_name_H-M   'P 1'
#
loop_
_entity.id
_entity.type
_entity.pdbx_description
1 polymer ?
#
loop_
_entity_poly.entity_id
_entity_poly.type
_entity_poly.pdbx_seq_one_letter_code
_entity_poly.pdbx_strand_id
1 'polypeptide(L)'
;WELSTEYQMKRDNDKHFWWYTVTGIDPAKEYGFQYYMGSEKDGNVRIGDPYCEKVLDGSNDKYLVEQGVYPASAIQYPNGKTTGIVSVFQTKPASYNWQVSDFKIDNPDNMVIYELLFRDFTQVGSELATGTIKEATKHLDYIKSLGVNAIELMPIQEFDGNNSWGYNPCYYFAMDKAYGTKEEYKQFIDECHKQGIAVLLDVVYNHATGSHPFAKLYWNSKESKTAKNNPWFNVDAPHPFSVFHDFNHESPLVREFVKRNLKFLLEEYKFDGFRFDLTKGFTQNKSNESTASNKDDSRIVILKDYYKTVNTTNPNAVMILEHFCNLDEESELAKAGMKLWHNMNESYCQSGMGESSNSDFSYMRNSGMPAEGWVNFMESHDEERVAYKQTAFGNLQNAGLDIRMKQLGTNAAFFLTVPGPKMIWQFGELGYDYSIMYKYDGTMGTEKNTDAKPVKWDYLTDQYRKGLYDTYSTLLKLRNDNPDLFSDNAFKDWK
;
A
#
# COMPACT_ATOMS: atom_id res chain seq x y z
N TRP A 1 29.98 -17.59 -7.00
CA TRP A 1 29.82 -16.14 -7.13
C TRP A 1 31.03 -15.47 -7.83
N GLU A 2 32.03 -16.25 -8.17
CA GLU A 2 33.11 -15.79 -9.05
C GLU A 2 32.61 -15.66 -10.48
N LEU A 3 33.14 -14.66 -11.19
CA LEU A 3 32.83 -14.49 -12.60
C LEU A 3 33.54 -15.56 -13.43
N SER A 4 32.80 -16.21 -14.31
CA SER A 4 33.35 -17.22 -15.21
C SER A 4 32.75 -17.02 -16.59
N THR A 5 33.57 -17.26 -17.62
CA THR A 5 33.11 -17.29 -19.01
C THR A 5 32.13 -18.42 -19.28
N GLU A 6 32.07 -19.44 -18.38
CA GLU A 6 31.07 -20.51 -18.41
C GLU A 6 29.65 -19.96 -18.28
N TYR A 7 29.46 -18.89 -17.50
CA TYR A 7 28.12 -18.28 -17.25
C TYR A 7 27.84 -17.08 -18.14
N GLN A 8 28.61 -16.90 -19.20
CA GLN A 8 28.41 -15.79 -20.13
C GLN A 8 27.10 -15.96 -20.90
N MET A 9 26.23 -14.98 -20.80
CA MET A 9 24.95 -14.96 -21.52
C MET A 9 25.20 -14.77 -23.02
N LYS A 10 24.36 -15.42 -23.81
CA LYS A 10 24.33 -15.32 -25.27
C LYS A 10 23.29 -14.32 -25.71
N ARG A 11 23.58 -13.50 -26.69
CA ARG A 11 22.64 -12.55 -27.26
C ARG A 11 21.81 -13.22 -28.38
N ASP A 12 20.49 -13.10 -28.29
CA ASP A 12 19.59 -13.35 -29.40
C ASP A 12 19.38 -12.01 -30.14
N ASN A 13 19.94 -11.89 -31.33
CA ASN A 13 19.90 -10.63 -32.08
C ASN A 13 18.51 -10.34 -32.68
N ASP A 14 17.70 -11.38 -32.99
CA ASP A 14 16.38 -11.24 -33.60
C ASP A 14 15.34 -10.80 -32.57
N LYS A 15 15.49 -11.29 -31.34
CA LYS A 15 14.58 -11.02 -30.23
C LYS A 15 15.08 -9.95 -29.24
N HIS A 16 16.30 -9.46 -29.42
CA HIS A 16 16.92 -8.41 -28.62
C HIS A 16 17.03 -8.72 -27.12
N PHE A 17 17.22 -10.01 -26.72
CA PHE A 17 17.46 -10.39 -25.34
C PHE A 17 18.75 -11.20 -25.15
N TRP A 18 19.17 -11.33 -23.90
CA TRP A 18 20.30 -12.16 -23.49
C TRP A 18 19.77 -13.38 -22.75
N TRP A 19 20.39 -14.53 -22.93
CA TRP A 19 19.98 -15.78 -22.32
C TRP A 19 21.16 -16.65 -21.95
N TYR A 20 20.94 -17.48 -20.92
CA TYR A 20 21.85 -18.54 -20.51
C TYR A 20 21.02 -19.74 -20.02
N THR A 21 21.45 -20.97 -20.33
CA THR A 21 20.79 -22.17 -19.84
C THR A 21 21.58 -22.74 -18.68
N VAL A 22 20.98 -22.74 -17.50
CA VAL A 22 21.51 -23.41 -16.32
C VAL A 22 21.06 -24.87 -16.34
N THR A 23 22.01 -25.82 -16.19
CA THR A 23 21.74 -27.25 -16.17
C THR A 23 22.11 -27.83 -14.80
N GLY A 24 21.59 -29.03 -14.47
CA GLY A 24 21.94 -29.76 -13.25
C GLY A 24 21.37 -29.17 -11.98
N ILE A 25 20.36 -28.29 -12.07
CA ILE A 25 19.65 -27.76 -10.91
C ILE A 25 18.55 -28.72 -10.44
N ASP A 26 18.36 -28.79 -9.11
CA ASP A 26 17.23 -29.49 -8.51
C ASP A 26 16.00 -28.57 -8.55
N PRO A 27 14.92 -28.94 -9.23
CA PRO A 27 13.74 -28.08 -9.38
C PRO A 27 13.02 -27.75 -8.05
N ALA A 28 13.26 -28.53 -7.00
CA ALA A 28 12.68 -28.32 -5.68
C ALA A 28 13.50 -27.36 -4.79
N LYS A 29 14.70 -26.97 -5.24
CA LYS A 29 15.59 -26.09 -4.46
C LYS A 29 15.55 -24.66 -4.98
N GLU A 30 15.76 -23.74 -4.04
CA GLU A 30 15.97 -22.32 -4.33
C GLU A 30 17.44 -22.04 -4.63
N TYR A 31 17.68 -21.16 -5.60
CA TYR A 31 19.01 -20.75 -6.04
C TYR A 31 19.10 -19.22 -6.09
N GLY A 32 20.18 -18.69 -5.51
CA GLY A 32 20.48 -17.27 -5.60
C GLY A 32 21.29 -16.94 -6.85
N PHE A 33 20.97 -15.81 -7.49
CA PHE A 33 21.72 -15.30 -8.65
C PHE A 33 21.72 -13.79 -8.72
N GLN A 34 22.62 -13.27 -9.52
CA GLN A 34 22.68 -11.84 -9.92
C GLN A 34 23.11 -11.77 -11.39
N TYR A 35 22.69 -10.72 -12.05
CA TYR A 35 23.28 -10.33 -13.31
C TYR A 35 24.56 -9.50 -13.05
N TYR A 36 25.61 -9.84 -13.77
CA TYR A 36 26.82 -9.02 -13.84
C TYR A 36 26.92 -8.45 -15.24
N MET A 37 26.78 -7.16 -15.31
CA MET A 37 26.82 -6.42 -16.58
C MET A 37 27.93 -5.39 -16.53
N GLY A 38 28.59 -5.18 -17.67
CA GLY A 38 29.65 -4.22 -17.75
C GLY A 38 29.82 -3.68 -19.14
N SER A 39 30.30 -2.46 -19.21
CA SER A 39 30.78 -1.84 -20.42
C SER A 39 32.18 -1.26 -20.18
N GLU A 40 32.99 -1.20 -21.22
CA GLU A 40 34.30 -0.56 -21.13
C GLU A 40 34.19 0.91 -20.71
N LYS A 41 33.08 1.55 -21.03
CA LYS A 41 32.86 2.97 -20.80
C LYS A 41 32.30 3.27 -19.38
N ASP A 42 31.35 2.46 -18.90
CA ASP A 42 30.56 2.79 -17.73
C ASP A 42 30.89 1.91 -16.51
N GLY A 43 31.86 0.98 -16.67
CA GLY A 43 32.26 0.04 -15.63
C GLY A 43 31.28 -1.12 -15.48
N ASN A 44 31.37 -1.85 -14.34
CA ASN A 44 30.65 -3.07 -14.11
C ASN A 44 29.64 -2.89 -12.96
N VAL A 45 28.46 -3.50 -13.10
CA VAL A 45 27.42 -3.49 -12.09
C VAL A 45 26.88 -4.90 -11.83
N ARG A 46 26.62 -5.22 -10.56
CA ARG A 46 25.86 -6.39 -10.15
C ARG A 46 24.44 -5.94 -9.79
N ILE A 47 23.45 -6.59 -10.37
CA ILE A 47 22.04 -6.30 -10.09
C ILE A 47 21.25 -7.60 -9.92
N GLY A 48 20.19 -7.54 -9.11
CA GLY A 48 19.17 -8.56 -9.10
C GLY A 48 18.26 -8.48 -10.33
N ASP A 49 17.41 -9.48 -10.50
CA ASP A 49 16.36 -9.48 -11.51
C ASP A 49 15.18 -8.63 -11.04
N PRO A 50 14.76 -7.59 -11.77
CA PRO A 50 13.62 -6.75 -11.38
C PRO A 50 12.27 -7.50 -11.35
N TYR A 51 12.20 -8.68 -11.94
CA TYR A 51 11.01 -9.53 -12.00
C TYR A 51 11.04 -10.71 -11.03
N CYS A 52 12.06 -10.82 -10.16
CA CYS A 52 12.14 -11.93 -9.23
C CYS A 52 11.10 -11.81 -8.10
N GLU A 53 10.59 -12.96 -7.70
CA GLU A 53 9.54 -13.07 -6.68
C GLU A 53 10.09 -13.21 -5.25
N LYS A 54 11.41 -13.27 -5.10
CA LYS A 54 12.12 -13.34 -3.84
C LYS A 54 13.53 -12.78 -3.98
N VAL A 55 13.93 -11.99 -3.01
CA VAL A 55 15.28 -11.43 -2.95
C VAL A 55 15.92 -11.69 -1.60
N LEU A 56 17.26 -11.57 -1.54
CA LEU A 56 18.04 -11.63 -0.32
C LEU A 56 18.81 -10.32 -0.16
N ASP A 57 18.73 -9.73 1.01
CA ASP A 57 19.45 -8.52 1.39
C ASP A 57 20.49 -8.85 2.48
N GLY A 58 21.76 -8.75 2.12
CA GLY A 58 22.88 -9.04 3.04
C GLY A 58 22.98 -8.08 4.23
N SER A 59 22.35 -6.92 4.14
CA SER A 59 22.36 -5.93 5.21
C SER A 59 21.28 -6.19 6.26
N ASN A 60 20.11 -6.67 5.85
CA ASN A 60 18.89 -6.66 6.64
C ASN A 60 18.35 -8.05 7.00
N ASP A 61 18.43 -9.05 6.11
CA ASP A 61 17.79 -10.37 6.30
C ASP A 61 18.23 -11.09 7.57
N LYS A 62 19.49 -10.95 7.97
CA LYS A 62 20.02 -11.60 9.19
C LYS A 62 19.22 -11.24 10.45
N TYR A 63 18.74 -10.01 10.55
CA TYR A 63 17.96 -9.55 11.70
C TYR A 63 16.57 -10.20 11.72
N LEU A 64 15.96 -10.43 10.57
CA LEU A 64 14.68 -11.14 10.47
C LEU A 64 14.78 -12.60 10.88
N VAL A 65 15.91 -13.24 10.57
CA VAL A 65 16.21 -14.61 11.02
C VAL A 65 16.45 -14.64 12.53
N GLU A 66 17.24 -13.72 13.08
CA GLU A 66 17.52 -13.59 14.50
C GLU A 66 16.23 -13.34 15.31
N GLN A 67 15.30 -12.59 14.76
CA GLN A 67 14.00 -12.30 15.39
C GLN A 67 12.96 -13.43 15.19
N GLY A 68 13.26 -14.43 14.39
CA GLY A 68 12.35 -15.53 14.09
C GLY A 68 11.19 -15.18 13.15
N VAL A 69 11.26 -14.03 12.48
CA VAL A 69 10.28 -13.60 11.47
C VAL A 69 10.47 -14.36 10.17
N TYR A 70 11.73 -14.56 9.77
CA TYR A 70 12.08 -15.30 8.56
C TYR A 70 12.75 -16.63 8.93
N PRO A 71 12.36 -17.77 8.29
CA PRO A 71 12.88 -19.08 8.69
C PRO A 71 14.38 -19.23 8.47
N ALA A 72 15.12 -19.70 9.48
CA ALA A 72 16.55 -20.02 9.35
C ALA A 72 16.83 -21.15 8.33
N SER A 73 15.83 -21.99 8.04
CA SER A 73 15.89 -23.06 7.03
C SER A 73 15.74 -22.58 5.59
N ALA A 74 15.27 -21.34 5.38
CA ALA A 74 15.18 -20.75 4.06
C ALA A 74 16.57 -20.42 3.50
N ILE A 75 16.63 -20.20 2.18
CA ILE A 75 17.88 -19.75 1.54
C ILE A 75 18.37 -18.45 2.18
N GLN A 76 19.64 -18.42 2.55
CA GLN A 76 20.28 -17.28 3.22
C GLN A 76 21.15 -16.49 2.25
N TYR A 77 21.35 -15.20 2.55
CA TYR A 77 22.27 -14.35 1.80
C TYR A 77 23.69 -14.96 1.80
N PRO A 78 24.36 -15.02 0.64
CA PRO A 78 25.70 -15.62 0.53
C PRO A 78 26.78 -14.66 1.02
N ASN A 79 26.83 -14.44 2.34
CA ASN A 79 27.77 -13.52 3.00
C ASN A 79 29.22 -13.75 2.58
N GLY A 80 29.92 -12.66 2.29
CA GLY A 80 31.35 -12.69 1.87
C GLY A 80 31.60 -13.17 0.44
N LYS A 81 30.55 -13.56 -0.30
CA LYS A 81 30.69 -14.06 -1.69
C LYS A 81 30.20 -13.06 -2.74
N THR A 82 29.35 -12.14 -2.37
CA THR A 82 28.82 -11.09 -3.25
C THR A 82 28.39 -9.85 -2.48
N THR A 83 27.94 -8.84 -3.19
CA THR A 83 27.41 -7.58 -2.64
C THR A 83 26.09 -7.22 -3.34
N GLY A 84 25.26 -6.38 -2.69
CA GLY A 84 23.96 -5.93 -3.20
C GLY A 84 22.89 -7.00 -3.09
N ILE A 85 21.71 -6.71 -3.59
CA ILE A 85 20.55 -7.60 -3.52
C ILE A 85 20.76 -8.82 -4.44
N VAL A 86 20.44 -10.00 -3.93
CA VAL A 86 20.52 -11.28 -4.64
C VAL A 86 19.11 -11.74 -4.98
N SER A 87 18.83 -12.04 -6.22
CA SER A 87 17.59 -12.64 -6.67
C SER A 87 17.57 -14.13 -6.41
N VAL A 88 16.40 -14.66 -6.12
CA VAL A 88 16.18 -16.09 -5.88
C VAL A 88 15.19 -16.64 -6.91
N PHE A 89 15.50 -17.82 -7.43
CA PHE A 89 14.56 -18.56 -8.27
C PHE A 89 14.44 -20.01 -7.83
N GLN A 90 13.30 -20.61 -8.13
CA GLN A 90 13.00 -22.02 -8.03
C GLN A 90 12.21 -22.43 -9.27
N THR A 91 12.61 -23.50 -9.96
CA THR A 91 12.00 -23.84 -11.25
C THR A 91 10.68 -24.60 -11.11
N LYS A 92 10.44 -25.20 -9.94
CA LYS A 92 9.19 -25.91 -9.63
C LYS A 92 8.79 -25.63 -8.17
N PRO A 93 8.37 -24.40 -7.85
CA PRO A 93 7.83 -24.09 -6.53
C PRO A 93 6.55 -24.90 -6.27
N ALA A 94 6.27 -25.18 -5.01
CA ALA A 94 5.00 -25.78 -4.62
C ALA A 94 3.86 -24.80 -4.93
N SER A 95 2.77 -25.30 -5.50
CA SER A 95 1.57 -24.49 -5.69
C SER A 95 0.84 -24.30 -4.37
N TYR A 96 0.39 -23.07 -4.07
CA TYR A 96 -0.49 -22.84 -2.95
C TYR A 96 -1.89 -23.41 -3.24
N ASN A 97 -2.46 -24.11 -2.27
CA ASN A 97 -3.79 -24.70 -2.40
C ASN A 97 -4.86 -23.74 -1.83
N TRP A 98 -5.39 -22.87 -2.68
CA TRP A 98 -6.43 -21.91 -2.31
C TRP A 98 -7.70 -22.62 -1.86
N GLN A 99 -8.21 -22.25 -0.70
CA GLN A 99 -9.50 -22.74 -0.18
C GLN A 99 -10.66 -21.98 -0.84
N VAL A 100 -10.45 -20.68 -1.12
CA VAL A 100 -11.38 -19.83 -1.86
C VAL A 100 -10.71 -19.38 -3.15
N SER A 101 -11.14 -19.94 -4.28
CA SER A 101 -10.51 -19.71 -5.58
C SER A 101 -11.15 -18.59 -6.40
N ASP A 102 -12.40 -18.23 -6.10
CA ASP A 102 -13.27 -17.38 -6.92
C ASP A 102 -13.97 -16.28 -6.09
N PHE A 103 -13.27 -15.74 -5.10
CA PHE A 103 -13.76 -14.64 -4.28
C PHE A 103 -14.12 -13.41 -5.14
N LYS A 104 -15.19 -12.73 -4.75
CA LYS A 104 -15.66 -11.49 -5.41
C LYS A 104 -16.15 -10.51 -4.35
N ILE A 105 -15.91 -9.24 -4.59
CA ILE A 105 -16.50 -8.16 -3.81
C ILE A 105 -17.97 -8.04 -4.19
N ASP A 106 -18.88 -8.26 -3.24
CA ASP A 106 -20.32 -8.23 -3.51
C ASP A 106 -20.81 -6.85 -3.95
N ASN A 107 -20.36 -5.81 -3.25
CA ASN A 107 -20.76 -4.43 -3.54
C ASN A 107 -19.58 -3.45 -3.35
N PRO A 108 -18.78 -3.20 -4.41
CA PRO A 108 -17.64 -2.30 -4.34
C PRO A 108 -18.04 -0.84 -4.07
N ASP A 109 -19.29 -0.46 -4.34
CA ASP A 109 -19.78 0.91 -4.14
C ASP A 109 -20.20 1.18 -2.69
N ASN A 110 -20.35 0.13 -1.88
CA ASN A 110 -20.62 0.23 -0.44
C ASN A 110 -19.51 -0.40 0.41
N MET A 111 -18.31 -0.48 -0.13
CA MET A 111 -17.16 -1.09 0.54
C MET A 111 -16.76 -0.30 1.78
N VAL A 112 -16.47 -1.00 2.86
CA VAL A 112 -15.85 -0.44 4.06
C VAL A 112 -14.50 -1.09 4.25
N ILE A 113 -13.48 -0.28 4.10
CA ILE A 113 -12.07 -0.67 4.06
C ILE A 113 -11.44 -0.46 5.44
N TYR A 114 -10.65 -1.41 5.89
CA TYR A 114 -9.77 -1.27 7.05
C TYR A 114 -8.33 -1.14 6.55
N GLU A 115 -7.76 0.06 6.62
CA GLU A 115 -6.37 0.32 6.26
C GLU A 115 -5.46 -0.27 7.34
N LEU A 116 -4.46 -1.06 6.96
CA LEU A 116 -3.69 -1.91 7.85
C LEU A 116 -2.19 -1.86 7.55
N LEU A 117 -1.39 -1.56 8.57
CA LEU A 117 0.07 -1.75 8.59
C LEU A 117 0.42 -2.86 9.59
N PHE A 118 0.92 -3.99 9.12
CA PHE A 118 1.24 -5.15 9.98
C PHE A 118 2.15 -4.78 11.15
N ARG A 119 3.18 -3.97 10.90
CA ARG A 119 4.13 -3.51 11.91
C ARG A 119 3.44 -2.87 13.11
N ASP A 120 2.56 -1.91 12.87
CA ASP A 120 1.90 -1.12 13.91
C ASP A 120 0.58 -1.75 14.40
N PHE A 121 0.22 -2.92 13.86
CA PHE A 121 -0.96 -3.67 14.26
C PHE A 121 -0.63 -4.83 15.22
N THR A 122 0.53 -5.48 15.04
CA THR A 122 0.89 -6.68 15.79
C THR A 122 2.25 -6.62 16.49
N GLN A 123 3.04 -5.58 16.27
CA GLN A 123 4.34 -5.44 16.90
C GLN A 123 4.24 -5.40 18.42
N VAL A 124 5.10 -6.13 19.12
CA VAL A 124 5.17 -6.13 20.56
C VAL A 124 6.61 -5.83 21.02
N GLY A 125 6.80 -4.66 21.62
CA GLY A 125 7.86 -4.42 22.58
C GLY A 125 9.25 -4.07 22.07
N SER A 126 9.53 -3.90 20.76
CA SER A 126 10.86 -3.52 20.30
C SER A 126 10.80 -2.69 19.01
N GLU A 127 11.66 -1.67 18.92
CA GLU A 127 11.84 -0.85 17.72
C GLU A 127 12.26 -1.67 16.48
N LEU A 128 12.96 -2.79 16.72
CA LEU A 128 13.44 -3.70 15.68
C LEU A 128 12.50 -4.88 15.43
N ALA A 129 11.54 -5.13 16.32
CA ALA A 129 10.57 -6.17 16.13
C ALA A 129 9.54 -5.71 15.09
N THR A 130 9.35 -6.50 14.06
CA THR A 130 8.33 -6.25 13.06
C THR A 130 7.05 -6.99 13.45
N GLY A 131 5.89 -6.35 13.27
CA GLY A 131 4.63 -7.05 13.28
C GLY A 131 4.57 -8.00 12.09
N THR A 132 3.97 -9.17 12.25
CA THR A 132 3.93 -10.18 11.19
C THR A 132 2.53 -10.41 10.66
N ILE A 133 2.46 -10.83 9.41
CA ILE A 133 1.20 -11.22 8.75
C ILE A 133 0.56 -12.42 9.46
N LYS A 134 1.39 -13.34 9.98
CA LYS A 134 0.91 -14.49 10.77
C LYS A 134 0.23 -14.07 12.07
N GLU A 135 0.76 -13.06 12.75
CA GLU A 135 0.09 -12.50 13.94
C GLU A 135 -1.15 -11.71 13.56
N ALA A 136 -1.14 -10.93 12.47
CA ALA A 136 -2.30 -10.21 11.97
C ALA A 136 -3.46 -11.15 11.60
N THR A 137 -3.16 -12.33 11.03
CA THR A 137 -4.16 -13.35 10.72
C THR A 137 -4.99 -13.76 11.95
N LYS A 138 -4.41 -13.75 13.14
CA LYS A 138 -5.13 -14.09 14.39
C LYS A 138 -6.16 -13.03 14.80
N HIS A 139 -6.11 -11.85 14.23
CA HIS A 139 -7.03 -10.75 14.51
C HIS A 139 -8.12 -10.56 13.45
N LEU A 140 -8.23 -11.46 12.48
CA LEU A 140 -9.26 -11.37 11.43
C LEU A 140 -10.67 -11.45 11.98
N ASP A 141 -10.91 -12.23 13.04
CA ASP A 141 -12.23 -12.30 13.70
C ASP A 141 -12.63 -10.95 14.33
N TYR A 142 -11.65 -10.19 14.87
CA TYR A 142 -11.87 -8.82 15.36
C TYR A 142 -12.30 -7.89 14.22
N ILE A 143 -11.55 -7.91 13.12
CA ILE A 143 -11.83 -7.10 11.92
C ILE A 143 -13.21 -7.48 11.34
N LYS A 144 -13.50 -8.77 11.24
CA LYS A 144 -14.82 -9.27 10.79
C LYS A 144 -15.95 -8.83 11.69
N SER A 145 -15.76 -8.91 13.02
CA SER A 145 -16.81 -8.53 13.99
C SER A 145 -17.05 -7.01 14.02
N LEU A 146 -16.08 -6.19 13.59
CA LEU A 146 -16.29 -4.76 13.38
C LEU A 146 -17.31 -4.51 12.26
N GLY A 147 -17.34 -5.36 11.24
CA GLY A 147 -18.28 -5.25 10.12
C GLY A 147 -17.67 -4.69 8.83
N VAL A 148 -16.35 -4.53 8.74
CA VAL A 148 -15.68 -4.18 7.50
C VAL A 148 -15.69 -5.36 6.52
N ASN A 149 -15.63 -5.07 5.23
CA ASN A 149 -15.67 -6.07 4.16
C ASN A 149 -14.47 -6.00 3.20
N ALA A 150 -13.52 -5.13 3.49
CA ALA A 150 -12.23 -5.07 2.81
C ALA A 150 -11.10 -4.67 3.76
N ILE A 151 -9.90 -5.18 3.52
CA ILE A 151 -8.66 -4.73 4.15
C ILE A 151 -7.80 -4.12 3.04
N GLU A 152 -7.26 -2.92 3.27
CA GLU A 152 -6.23 -2.30 2.44
C GLU A 152 -4.90 -2.45 3.17
N LEU A 153 -4.01 -3.26 2.61
CA LEU A 153 -2.66 -3.43 3.14
C LEU A 153 -1.79 -2.26 2.69
N MET A 154 -1.17 -1.55 3.61
CA MET A 154 -0.07 -0.64 3.28
C MET A 154 1.01 -1.40 2.51
N PRO A 155 1.92 -0.71 1.78
CA PRO A 155 2.80 -1.38 0.82
C PRO A 155 3.62 -2.50 1.45
N ILE A 156 3.54 -3.69 0.85
CA ILE A 156 4.21 -4.92 1.28
C ILE A 156 5.13 -5.52 0.20
N GLN A 157 5.29 -4.84 -0.93
CA GLN A 157 6.31 -5.20 -1.91
C GLN A 157 7.69 -4.90 -1.29
N GLU A 158 8.71 -5.67 -1.65
CA GLU A 158 10.04 -5.56 -1.03
C GLU A 158 10.55 -4.11 -1.04
N PHE A 159 10.79 -3.58 0.14
CA PHE A 159 11.29 -2.23 0.39
C PHE A 159 12.69 -2.23 0.99
N ASP A 160 13.38 -1.09 0.97
CA ASP A 160 14.70 -0.97 1.58
C ASP A 160 14.59 -0.99 3.13
N GLY A 161 15.32 -1.92 3.76
CA GLY A 161 15.33 -2.10 5.21
C GLY A 161 14.24 -3.05 5.72
N ASN A 162 14.10 -3.17 7.05
CA ASN A 162 13.12 -4.05 7.70
C ASN A 162 12.02 -3.27 8.45
N ASN A 163 12.15 -1.95 8.54
CA ASN A 163 11.25 -1.09 9.31
C ASN A 163 10.81 0.09 8.45
N SER A 164 9.64 -0.01 7.84
CA SER A 164 9.13 0.99 6.91
C SER A 164 7.60 0.99 6.88
N TRP A 165 7.01 2.05 6.35
CA TRP A 165 5.63 2.04 5.85
C TRP A 165 5.50 1.35 4.48
N GLY A 166 6.64 1.06 3.80
CA GLY A 166 6.69 0.40 2.50
C GLY A 166 6.75 1.34 1.29
N TYR A 167 6.68 2.67 1.49
CA TYR A 167 6.77 3.66 0.39
C TYR A 167 8.19 3.91 -0.12
N ASN A 168 9.10 2.98 0.14
CA ASN A 168 10.46 2.93 -0.38
C ASN A 168 10.74 1.60 -1.10
N PRO A 169 9.91 1.22 -2.11
CA PRO A 169 10.01 -0.08 -2.75
C PRO A 169 11.27 -0.21 -3.60
N CYS A 170 11.79 -1.42 -3.66
CA CYS A 170 12.96 -1.76 -4.47
C CYS A 170 12.74 -2.98 -5.40
N TYR A 171 11.85 -3.93 -5.04
CA TYR A 171 11.50 -5.07 -5.90
C TYR A 171 9.98 -5.32 -5.86
N TYR A 172 9.32 -5.12 -6.99
CA TYR A 172 7.86 -5.10 -7.09
C TYR A 172 7.19 -6.46 -7.18
N PHE A 173 7.92 -7.50 -7.57
CA PHE A 173 7.39 -8.87 -7.68
C PHE A 173 7.64 -9.70 -6.41
N ALA A 174 8.55 -9.25 -5.54
CA ALA A 174 8.81 -9.87 -4.25
C ALA A 174 7.97 -9.22 -3.16
N MET A 175 7.42 -10.03 -2.25
CA MET A 175 6.81 -9.55 -1.00
C MET A 175 7.88 -9.43 0.07
N ASP A 176 7.75 -8.41 0.92
CA ASP A 176 8.75 -8.10 1.93
C ASP A 176 8.82 -9.16 3.02
N LYS A 177 10.03 -9.63 3.30
CA LYS A 177 10.30 -10.66 4.29
C LYS A 177 10.12 -10.17 5.73
N ALA A 178 10.08 -8.85 5.95
CA ALA A 178 9.87 -8.27 7.27
C ALA A 178 8.50 -8.64 7.86
N TYR A 179 7.53 -8.98 7.02
CA TYR A 179 6.21 -9.38 7.48
C TYR A 179 5.95 -10.88 7.40
N GLY A 180 6.71 -11.63 6.61
CA GLY A 180 6.55 -13.07 6.50
C GLY A 180 6.97 -13.66 5.16
N THR A 181 6.60 -14.93 4.95
CA THR A 181 6.88 -15.69 3.73
C THR A 181 5.80 -15.51 2.67
N LYS A 182 6.13 -15.86 1.42
CA LYS A 182 5.15 -15.89 0.30
C LYS A 182 3.91 -16.69 0.64
N GLU A 183 4.08 -17.84 1.30
CA GLU A 183 2.99 -18.71 1.71
C GLU A 183 2.11 -18.07 2.78
N GLU A 184 2.69 -17.36 3.74
CA GLU A 184 1.94 -16.67 4.79
C GLU A 184 1.11 -15.50 4.23
N TYR A 185 1.60 -14.79 3.21
CA TYR A 185 0.81 -13.78 2.49
C TYR A 185 -0.40 -14.40 1.79
N LYS A 186 -0.22 -15.51 1.08
CA LYS A 186 -1.34 -16.23 0.44
C LYS A 186 -2.34 -16.77 1.45
N GLN A 187 -1.85 -17.29 2.58
CA GLN A 187 -2.70 -17.78 3.65
C GLN A 187 -3.54 -16.65 4.26
N PHE A 188 -2.96 -15.49 4.49
CA PHE A 188 -3.71 -14.33 5.01
C PHE A 188 -4.86 -13.95 4.06
N ILE A 189 -4.58 -13.85 2.76
CA ILE A 189 -5.59 -13.50 1.75
C ILE A 189 -6.70 -14.56 1.71
N ASP A 190 -6.32 -15.84 1.71
CA ASP A 190 -7.27 -16.96 1.70
C ASP A 190 -8.17 -16.97 2.96
N GLU A 191 -7.60 -16.69 4.15
CA GLU A 191 -8.38 -16.56 5.39
C GLU A 191 -9.31 -15.32 5.36
N CYS A 192 -8.89 -14.20 4.77
CA CYS A 192 -9.75 -13.05 4.53
C CYS A 192 -10.94 -13.44 3.64
N HIS A 193 -10.67 -14.10 2.52
CA HIS A 193 -11.70 -14.55 1.58
C HIS A 193 -12.71 -15.52 2.22
N LYS A 194 -12.26 -16.45 3.07
CA LYS A 194 -13.16 -17.34 3.85
C LYS A 194 -14.13 -16.56 4.72
N GLN A 195 -13.70 -15.42 5.23
CA GLN A 195 -14.53 -14.54 6.06
C GLN A 195 -15.33 -13.51 5.26
N GLY A 196 -15.24 -13.54 3.93
CA GLY A 196 -15.93 -12.59 3.05
C GLY A 196 -15.30 -11.18 3.11
N ILE A 197 -14.00 -11.10 3.34
CA ILE A 197 -13.22 -9.85 3.38
C ILE A 197 -12.32 -9.81 2.15
N ALA A 198 -12.47 -8.76 1.34
CA ALA A 198 -11.58 -8.46 0.23
C ALA A 198 -10.20 -8.00 0.72
N VAL A 199 -9.16 -8.24 -0.06
CA VAL A 199 -7.82 -7.73 0.25
C VAL A 199 -7.31 -6.85 -0.89
N LEU A 200 -7.12 -5.58 -0.59
CA LEU A 200 -6.55 -4.58 -1.49
C LEU A 200 -5.08 -4.37 -1.13
N LEU A 201 -4.26 -4.06 -2.13
CA LEU A 201 -2.86 -3.75 -1.93
C LEU A 201 -2.57 -2.29 -2.30
N ASP A 202 -1.93 -1.58 -1.39
CA ASP A 202 -1.33 -0.28 -1.69
C ASP A 202 -0.06 -0.48 -2.51
N VAL A 203 -0.02 0.12 -3.71
CA VAL A 203 1.06 -0.05 -4.70
C VAL A 203 1.72 1.29 -5.03
N VAL A 204 3.04 1.31 -4.98
CA VAL A 204 3.85 2.52 -5.12
C VAL A 204 4.55 2.51 -6.48
N TYR A 205 3.91 3.05 -7.51
CA TYR A 205 4.50 3.11 -8.86
C TYR A 205 4.95 4.52 -9.26
N ASN A 206 4.79 5.52 -8.39
CA ASN A 206 5.34 6.84 -8.66
C ASN A 206 6.87 6.83 -8.69
N HIS A 207 7.51 6.06 -7.81
CA HIS A 207 8.95 6.06 -7.61
C HIS A 207 9.47 4.71 -7.12
N ALA A 208 10.79 4.53 -7.19
CA ALA A 208 11.51 3.44 -6.54
C ALA A 208 12.81 3.95 -5.92
N THR A 209 13.37 3.19 -4.98
CA THR A 209 14.67 3.54 -4.39
C THR A 209 15.83 3.29 -5.34
N GLY A 210 17.02 3.79 -4.99
CA GLY A 210 18.26 3.51 -5.73
C GLY A 210 18.69 2.04 -5.68
N SER A 211 18.06 1.21 -4.84
CA SER A 211 18.28 -0.25 -4.81
C SER A 211 17.59 -0.99 -5.95
N HIS A 212 16.61 -0.35 -6.61
CA HIS A 212 15.90 -0.94 -7.74
C HIS A 212 16.85 -1.24 -8.91
N PRO A 213 16.80 -2.45 -9.53
CA PRO A 213 17.70 -2.86 -10.60
C PRO A 213 17.74 -1.89 -11.79
N PHE A 214 16.61 -1.36 -12.22
CA PHE A 214 16.54 -0.40 -13.34
C PHE A 214 17.15 0.97 -13.00
N ALA A 215 17.16 1.37 -11.73
CA ALA A 215 17.88 2.58 -11.30
C ALA A 215 19.39 2.35 -11.34
N LYS A 216 19.85 1.21 -10.78
CA LYS A 216 21.29 0.84 -10.76
C LYS A 216 21.87 0.62 -12.14
N LEU A 217 21.10 0.09 -13.07
CA LEU A 217 21.57 -0.23 -14.43
C LEU A 217 21.99 1.01 -15.22
N TYR A 218 21.32 2.13 -14.99
CA TYR A 218 21.65 3.43 -15.60
C TYR A 218 21.79 4.48 -14.50
N TRP A 219 22.92 4.47 -13.82
CA TRP A 219 23.22 5.30 -12.66
C TRP A 219 24.27 6.36 -12.94
N ASN A 220 24.04 7.58 -12.49
CA ASN A 220 25.02 8.66 -12.48
C ASN A 220 25.61 8.83 -11.08
N SER A 221 26.76 8.22 -10.82
CA SER A 221 27.42 8.23 -9.52
C SER A 221 27.89 9.62 -9.06
N LYS A 222 28.10 10.57 -10.00
CA LYS A 222 28.53 11.94 -9.65
C LYS A 222 27.42 12.75 -9.00
N GLU A 223 26.18 12.51 -9.42
CA GLU A 223 25.01 13.24 -8.97
C GLU A 223 24.14 12.40 -8.01
N SER A 224 24.51 11.14 -7.79
CA SER A 224 23.70 10.17 -7.00
C SER A 224 22.26 10.08 -7.49
N LYS A 225 22.07 10.04 -8.80
CA LYS A 225 20.79 10.01 -9.51
C LYS A 225 20.78 8.99 -10.62
N THR A 226 19.61 8.68 -11.12
CA THR A 226 19.43 7.94 -12.38
C THR A 226 20.04 8.74 -13.54
N ALA A 227 20.68 8.04 -14.48
CA ALA A 227 21.36 8.68 -15.59
C ALA A 227 20.36 9.23 -16.62
N LYS A 228 20.74 10.26 -17.36
CA LYS A 228 19.89 10.90 -18.38
C LYS A 228 19.39 9.94 -19.49
N ASN A 229 20.11 8.87 -19.73
CA ASN A 229 19.75 7.83 -20.69
C ASN A 229 19.04 6.63 -20.05
N ASN A 230 18.59 6.76 -18.79
CA ASN A 230 17.77 5.74 -18.16
C ASN A 230 16.39 5.71 -18.84
N PRO A 231 15.96 4.56 -19.41
CA PRO A 231 14.68 4.52 -20.13
C PRO A 231 13.46 4.29 -19.22
N TRP A 232 13.67 4.05 -17.92
CA TRP A 232 12.60 3.83 -16.94
C TRP A 232 12.39 5.01 -16.01
N PHE A 233 13.43 5.75 -15.66
CA PHE A 233 13.40 6.80 -14.64
C PHE A 233 13.73 8.17 -15.22
N ASN A 234 13.08 9.19 -14.68
CA ASN A 234 13.47 10.57 -14.86
C ASN A 234 14.73 10.88 -14.04
N VAL A 235 15.55 11.83 -14.50
CA VAL A 235 16.66 12.36 -13.67
C VAL A 235 16.12 13.17 -12.50
N ASP A 236 15.14 14.01 -12.81
CA ASP A 236 14.38 14.82 -11.85
C ASP A 236 12.89 14.66 -12.18
N ALA A 237 12.06 14.55 -11.15
CA ALA A 237 10.62 14.47 -11.33
C ALA A 237 10.09 15.73 -12.02
N PRO A 238 9.17 15.62 -12.99
CA PRO A 238 8.56 16.79 -13.65
C PRO A 238 7.56 17.52 -12.76
N HIS A 239 7.21 16.96 -11.60
CA HIS A 239 6.24 17.46 -10.63
C HIS A 239 6.90 17.74 -9.27
N PRO A 240 6.26 18.48 -8.35
CA PRO A 240 6.85 18.87 -7.06
C PRO A 240 6.94 17.71 -6.05
N PHE A 241 6.27 16.58 -6.29
CA PHE A 241 6.22 15.41 -5.40
C PHE A 241 7.38 14.45 -5.67
N SER A 242 8.61 14.96 -5.61
CA SER A 242 9.82 14.18 -5.86
C SER A 242 10.16 13.33 -4.63
N VAL A 243 10.00 12.03 -4.75
CA VAL A 243 10.37 11.03 -3.74
C VAL A 243 11.28 10.02 -4.42
N PHE A 244 12.44 9.72 -3.87
CA PHE A 244 13.43 8.78 -4.44
C PHE A 244 13.68 9.02 -5.95
N HIS A 245 13.49 8.00 -6.80
CA HIS A 245 13.69 8.07 -8.26
C HIS A 245 12.35 7.90 -8.96
N ASP A 246 11.97 8.89 -9.71
CA ASP A 246 10.67 9.05 -10.35
C ASP A 246 10.57 8.21 -11.62
N PHE A 247 9.53 7.37 -11.72
CA PHE A 247 9.26 6.58 -12.93
C PHE A 247 8.69 7.45 -14.06
N ASN A 248 9.20 7.25 -15.26
CA ASN A 248 8.63 7.85 -16.47
C ASN A 248 7.47 7.01 -17.00
N HIS A 249 6.24 7.31 -16.59
CA HIS A 249 5.05 6.58 -17.02
C HIS A 249 4.67 6.73 -18.50
N GLU A 250 5.30 7.64 -19.24
CA GLU A 250 5.16 7.68 -20.70
C GLU A 250 6.08 6.67 -21.39
N SER A 251 7.08 6.16 -20.70
CA SER A 251 7.94 5.08 -21.22
C SER A 251 7.14 3.78 -21.40
N PRO A 252 7.13 3.18 -22.60
CA PRO A 252 6.46 1.90 -22.80
C PRO A 252 7.07 0.78 -21.94
N LEU A 253 8.34 0.90 -21.54
CA LEU A 253 9.01 -0.06 -20.66
C LEU A 253 8.47 0.01 -19.23
N VAL A 254 8.20 1.21 -18.71
CA VAL A 254 7.56 1.39 -17.41
C VAL A 254 6.13 0.87 -17.45
N ARG A 255 5.37 1.22 -18.48
CA ARG A 255 3.97 0.76 -18.62
C ARG A 255 3.89 -0.75 -18.68
N GLU A 256 4.78 -1.41 -19.42
CA GLU A 256 4.82 -2.88 -19.49
C GLU A 256 5.19 -3.48 -18.12
N PHE A 257 6.18 -2.91 -17.43
CA PHE A 257 6.59 -3.35 -16.10
C PHE A 257 5.44 -3.27 -15.08
N VAL A 258 4.77 -2.12 -15.00
CA VAL A 258 3.63 -1.92 -14.09
C VAL A 258 2.47 -2.85 -14.44
N LYS A 259 2.08 -2.95 -15.71
CA LYS A 259 0.98 -3.83 -16.13
C LYS A 259 1.27 -5.30 -15.83
N ARG A 260 2.51 -5.74 -16.05
CA ARG A 260 2.93 -7.10 -15.72
C ARG A 260 2.90 -7.36 -14.22
N ASN A 261 3.29 -6.38 -13.40
CA ASN A 261 3.23 -6.50 -11.95
C ASN A 261 1.78 -6.55 -11.43
N LEU A 262 0.89 -5.67 -11.91
CA LEU A 262 -0.53 -5.70 -11.56
C LEU A 262 -1.18 -7.05 -11.88
N LYS A 263 -0.92 -7.58 -13.08
CA LYS A 263 -1.41 -8.89 -13.48
C LYS A 263 -0.89 -10.01 -12.57
N PHE A 264 0.41 -9.99 -12.26
CA PHE A 264 1.04 -10.95 -11.36
C PHE A 264 0.40 -10.94 -9.96
N LEU A 265 0.16 -9.77 -9.39
CA LEU A 265 -0.45 -9.62 -8.07
C LEU A 265 -1.88 -10.16 -8.02
N LEU A 266 -2.67 -9.92 -9.06
CA LEU A 266 -4.03 -10.44 -9.19
C LEU A 266 -4.06 -11.97 -9.40
N GLU A 267 -3.16 -12.52 -10.21
CA GLU A 267 -3.17 -13.94 -10.56
C GLU A 267 -2.49 -14.81 -9.50
N GLU A 268 -1.33 -14.37 -8.98
CA GLU A 268 -0.51 -15.16 -8.07
C GLU A 268 -0.95 -15.06 -6.61
N TYR A 269 -1.33 -13.84 -6.16
CA TYR A 269 -1.73 -13.58 -4.78
C TYR A 269 -3.25 -13.43 -4.60
N LYS A 270 -4.00 -13.29 -5.70
CA LYS A 270 -5.46 -13.09 -5.67
C LYS A 270 -5.90 -11.85 -4.89
N PHE A 271 -5.13 -10.77 -4.98
CA PHE A 271 -5.62 -9.48 -4.51
C PHE A 271 -6.91 -9.08 -5.23
N ASP A 272 -7.82 -8.43 -4.51
CA ASP A 272 -9.12 -8.00 -5.02
C ASP A 272 -9.10 -6.57 -5.58
N GLY A 273 -7.96 -5.95 -5.58
CA GLY A 273 -7.76 -4.61 -6.11
C GLY A 273 -6.54 -3.91 -5.53
N PHE A 274 -6.43 -2.63 -5.84
CA PHE A 274 -5.28 -1.82 -5.51
C PHE A 274 -5.67 -0.42 -5.07
N ARG A 275 -4.89 0.15 -4.14
CA ARG A 275 -4.77 1.59 -3.95
C ARG A 275 -3.44 2.03 -4.58
N PHE A 276 -3.47 2.99 -5.48
CA PHE A 276 -2.29 3.54 -6.14
C PHE A 276 -1.81 4.79 -5.42
N ASP A 277 -0.60 4.72 -4.91
CA ASP A 277 0.08 5.84 -4.25
C ASP A 277 0.43 6.93 -5.25
N LEU A 278 0.21 8.19 -4.84
CA LEU A 278 0.70 9.41 -5.50
C LEU A 278 0.50 9.45 -7.03
N THR A 279 -0.68 9.07 -7.50
CA THR A 279 -0.98 9.03 -8.95
C THR A 279 -0.95 10.39 -9.63
N LYS A 280 -1.01 11.47 -8.86
CA LYS A 280 -0.77 12.83 -9.33
C LYS A 280 0.59 12.98 -10.03
N GLY A 281 1.57 12.16 -9.66
CA GLY A 281 2.92 12.14 -10.24
C GLY A 281 3.04 11.37 -11.57
N PHE A 282 1.99 10.70 -12.08
CA PHE A 282 2.08 9.86 -13.29
C PHE A 282 2.05 10.69 -14.58
N THR A 283 2.92 11.67 -14.70
CA THR A 283 2.95 12.62 -15.82
C THR A 283 4.37 13.03 -16.18
N GLN A 284 4.57 13.45 -17.43
CA GLN A 284 5.78 14.13 -17.88
C GLN A 284 5.57 15.65 -18.06
N ASN A 285 4.35 16.14 -17.83
CA ASN A 285 4.06 17.57 -17.86
C ASN A 285 4.67 18.26 -16.64
N LYS A 286 5.45 19.31 -16.90
CA LYS A 286 6.08 20.07 -15.81
C LYS A 286 5.04 20.84 -15.00
N SER A 287 5.08 20.70 -13.70
CA SER A 287 4.19 21.37 -12.77
C SER A 287 4.91 21.85 -11.51
N ASN A 288 4.24 22.64 -10.72
CA ASN A 288 4.62 23.05 -9.38
C ASN A 288 3.43 22.83 -8.43
N GLU A 289 3.58 23.15 -7.14
CA GLU A 289 2.53 22.92 -6.13
C GLU A 289 1.19 23.56 -6.50
N SER A 290 1.17 24.70 -7.14
CA SER A 290 -0.06 25.39 -7.53
C SER A 290 -0.72 24.87 -8.81
N THR A 291 0.00 24.10 -9.65
CA THR A 291 -0.46 23.63 -10.95
C THR A 291 -0.57 22.11 -11.06
N ALA A 292 0.04 21.36 -10.15
CA ALA A 292 0.09 19.89 -10.20
C ALA A 292 -1.30 19.23 -10.13
N SER A 293 -2.28 19.90 -9.54
CA SER A 293 -3.66 19.41 -9.44
C SER A 293 -4.52 19.75 -10.67
N ASN A 294 -3.99 20.54 -11.61
CA ASN A 294 -4.74 20.86 -12.85
C ASN A 294 -4.90 19.59 -13.69
N LYS A 295 -5.99 19.57 -14.44
CA LYS A 295 -6.32 18.46 -15.34
C LYS A 295 -5.17 18.16 -16.30
N ASP A 296 -4.80 16.87 -16.40
CA ASP A 296 -3.73 16.35 -17.23
C ASP A 296 -4.23 15.15 -18.07
N ASP A 297 -4.53 15.39 -19.34
CA ASP A 297 -5.04 14.35 -20.24
C ASP A 297 -4.05 13.21 -20.46
N SER A 298 -2.72 13.45 -20.38
CA SER A 298 -1.72 12.39 -20.51
C SER A 298 -1.75 11.45 -19.31
N ARG A 299 -1.90 11.98 -18.10
CA ARG A 299 -2.05 11.23 -16.86
C ARG A 299 -3.34 10.40 -16.86
N ILE A 300 -4.44 10.97 -17.30
CA ILE A 300 -5.73 10.26 -17.47
C ILE A 300 -5.56 9.04 -18.40
N VAL A 301 -4.89 9.20 -19.53
CA VAL A 301 -4.63 8.10 -20.48
C VAL A 301 -3.80 6.98 -19.83
N ILE A 302 -2.77 7.32 -19.06
CA ILE A 302 -1.92 6.36 -18.35
C ILE A 302 -2.73 5.59 -17.32
N LEU A 303 -3.51 6.27 -16.47
CA LEU A 303 -4.32 5.64 -15.43
C LEU A 303 -5.42 4.76 -16.02
N LYS A 304 -6.07 5.18 -17.09
CA LYS A 304 -7.05 4.35 -17.81
C LYS A 304 -6.42 3.10 -18.44
N ASP A 305 -5.17 3.15 -18.90
CA ASP A 305 -4.47 1.98 -19.42
C ASP A 305 -4.14 0.96 -18.31
N TYR A 306 -3.73 1.43 -17.12
CA TYR A 306 -3.55 0.55 -15.96
C TYR A 306 -4.87 -0.04 -15.48
N TYR A 307 -5.92 0.78 -15.37
CA TYR A 307 -7.27 0.30 -15.04
C TYR A 307 -7.77 -0.76 -16.02
N LYS A 308 -7.56 -0.56 -17.31
CA LYS A 308 -7.89 -1.57 -18.33
C LYS A 308 -7.18 -2.89 -18.08
N THR A 309 -5.91 -2.87 -17.67
CA THR A 309 -5.15 -4.08 -17.35
C THR A 309 -5.74 -4.78 -16.14
N VAL A 310 -6.02 -4.05 -15.05
CA VAL A 310 -6.66 -4.58 -13.85
C VAL A 310 -8.00 -5.21 -14.18
N ASN A 311 -8.88 -4.46 -14.85
CA ASN A 311 -10.24 -4.91 -15.18
C ASN A 311 -10.27 -6.07 -16.18
N THR A 312 -9.32 -6.13 -17.12
CA THR A 312 -9.21 -7.27 -18.06
C THR A 312 -8.73 -8.54 -17.37
N THR A 313 -7.84 -8.40 -16.37
CA THR A 313 -7.31 -9.54 -15.62
C THR A 313 -8.33 -10.06 -14.60
N ASN A 314 -8.95 -9.17 -13.85
CA ASN A 314 -10.04 -9.48 -12.91
C ASN A 314 -11.12 -8.38 -12.99
N PRO A 315 -12.26 -8.63 -13.65
CA PRO A 315 -13.34 -7.63 -13.78
C PRO A 315 -13.98 -7.20 -12.45
N ASN A 316 -13.74 -7.94 -11.37
CA ASN A 316 -14.26 -7.61 -10.04
C ASN A 316 -13.24 -6.82 -9.19
N ALA A 317 -12.01 -6.65 -9.68
CA ALA A 317 -10.98 -5.93 -8.94
C ALA A 317 -11.25 -4.43 -8.96
N VAL A 318 -11.07 -3.78 -7.80
CA VAL A 318 -11.20 -2.33 -7.66
C VAL A 318 -9.85 -1.64 -7.85
N MET A 319 -9.87 -0.42 -8.36
CA MET A 319 -8.70 0.45 -8.44
C MET A 319 -9.02 1.78 -7.78
N ILE A 320 -8.33 2.06 -6.70
CA ILE A 320 -8.44 3.28 -5.90
C ILE A 320 -7.19 4.13 -6.17
N LEU A 321 -7.35 5.43 -6.28
CA LEU A 321 -6.26 6.36 -6.57
C LEU A 321 -6.10 7.35 -5.43
N GLU A 322 -4.90 7.44 -4.88
CA GLU A 322 -4.49 8.66 -4.18
C GLU A 322 -4.13 9.70 -5.23
N HIS A 323 -5.05 10.60 -5.50
CA HIS A 323 -4.95 11.51 -6.65
C HIS A 323 -4.92 12.98 -6.26
N PHE A 324 -5.90 13.42 -5.50
CA PHE A 324 -6.03 14.80 -4.99
C PHE A 324 -5.83 15.87 -6.06
N CYS A 325 -6.38 15.65 -7.24
CA CYS A 325 -6.42 16.60 -8.33
C CYS A 325 -7.74 17.39 -8.36
N ASN A 326 -7.89 18.30 -9.32
CA ASN A 326 -9.12 19.04 -9.50
C ASN A 326 -10.26 18.09 -9.92
N LEU A 327 -11.46 18.44 -9.54
CA LEU A 327 -12.66 17.62 -9.69
C LEU A 327 -12.98 17.21 -11.14
N ASP A 328 -12.61 18.03 -12.12
CA ASP A 328 -12.81 17.73 -13.54
C ASP A 328 -12.02 16.48 -13.99
N GLU A 329 -10.82 16.29 -13.47
CA GLU A 329 -10.04 15.09 -13.70
C GLU A 329 -10.55 13.91 -12.86
N GLU A 330 -10.76 14.10 -11.55
CA GLU A 330 -11.23 13.05 -10.66
C GLU A 330 -12.58 12.48 -11.11
N SER A 331 -13.53 13.34 -11.50
CA SER A 331 -14.82 12.88 -12.00
C SER A 331 -14.73 12.10 -13.33
N GLU A 332 -13.75 12.41 -14.17
CA GLU A 332 -13.51 11.66 -15.40
C GLU A 332 -12.94 10.25 -15.10
N LEU A 333 -12.04 10.14 -14.14
CA LEU A 333 -11.48 8.87 -13.70
C LEU A 333 -12.53 8.00 -12.96
N ALA A 334 -13.35 8.62 -12.11
CA ALA A 334 -14.45 7.92 -11.45
C ALA A 334 -15.50 7.39 -12.45
N LYS A 335 -15.88 8.18 -13.46
CA LYS A 335 -16.78 7.74 -14.53
C LYS A 335 -16.19 6.63 -15.40
N ALA A 336 -14.88 6.48 -15.42
CA ALA A 336 -14.20 5.37 -16.08
C ALA A 336 -14.17 4.08 -15.23
N GLY A 337 -14.62 4.13 -13.96
CA GLY A 337 -14.75 2.99 -13.06
C GLY A 337 -13.70 2.93 -11.94
N MET A 338 -12.82 3.90 -11.83
CA MET A 338 -11.87 4.01 -10.73
C MET A 338 -12.51 4.70 -9.52
N LYS A 339 -11.91 4.52 -8.34
CA LYS A 339 -12.30 5.22 -7.12
C LYS A 339 -11.17 6.14 -6.68
N LEU A 340 -11.50 7.25 -6.01
CA LEU A 340 -10.54 8.28 -5.59
C LEU A 340 -10.56 8.39 -4.06
N TRP A 341 -9.41 8.50 -3.43
CA TRP A 341 -9.32 8.87 -2.03
C TRP A 341 -9.88 10.28 -1.80
N HIS A 342 -10.71 10.43 -0.78
CA HIS A 342 -11.30 11.71 -0.39
C HIS A 342 -11.04 11.97 1.09
N ASN A 343 -10.10 12.89 1.36
CA ASN A 343 -9.65 13.24 2.69
C ASN A 343 -10.64 14.18 3.38
N MET A 344 -11.23 13.72 4.49
CA MET A 344 -12.15 14.49 5.33
C MET A 344 -11.57 14.77 6.73
N ASN A 345 -10.27 14.55 6.93
CA ASN A 345 -9.63 14.59 8.25
C ASN A 345 -9.84 15.95 8.96
N GLU A 346 -9.61 17.08 8.27
CA GLU A 346 -9.76 18.40 8.88
C GLU A 346 -11.15 18.60 9.47
N SER A 347 -12.20 18.29 8.70
CA SER A 347 -13.59 18.46 9.13
C SER A 347 -13.92 17.58 10.34
N TYR A 348 -13.47 16.32 10.33
CA TYR A 348 -13.71 15.40 11.44
C TYR A 348 -12.81 15.67 12.65
N CYS A 349 -11.62 16.20 12.49
CA CYS A 349 -10.80 16.69 13.58
C CYS A 349 -11.48 17.88 14.29
N GLN A 350 -12.01 18.86 13.55
CA GLN A 350 -12.76 19.98 14.14
C GLN A 350 -13.99 19.50 14.89
N SER A 351 -14.82 18.66 14.27
CA SER A 351 -15.97 18.05 14.96
C SER A 351 -15.54 17.24 16.18
N GLY A 352 -14.48 16.45 16.07
CA GLY A 352 -13.93 15.66 17.17
C GLY A 352 -13.47 16.51 18.34
N MET A 353 -12.88 17.68 18.09
CA MET A 353 -12.47 18.66 19.11
C MET A 353 -13.66 19.42 19.74
N GLY A 354 -14.90 19.23 19.24
CA GLY A 354 -16.07 20.00 19.67
C GLY A 354 -16.12 21.42 19.11
N GLU A 355 -15.45 21.65 17.97
CA GLU A 355 -15.45 22.90 17.23
C GLU A 355 -16.48 22.89 16.10
N SER A 356 -16.75 24.08 15.54
CA SER A 356 -17.57 24.15 14.32
C SER A 356 -16.87 23.46 13.16
N SER A 357 -17.57 22.55 12.49
CA SER A 357 -17.01 21.79 11.40
C SER A 357 -17.78 22.07 10.10
N ASN A 358 -17.05 22.12 8.99
CA ASN A 358 -17.61 22.13 7.65
C ASN A 358 -17.66 20.68 7.10
N SER A 359 -18.54 19.87 7.64
CA SER A 359 -18.79 18.51 7.16
C SER A 359 -19.97 18.44 6.20
N ASP A 360 -20.01 19.36 5.23
CA ASP A 360 -21.10 19.43 4.25
C ASP A 360 -20.97 18.32 3.21
N PHE A 361 -21.69 17.23 3.44
CA PHE A 361 -21.77 16.10 2.52
C PHE A 361 -22.63 16.38 1.28
N SER A 362 -23.40 17.48 1.24
CA SER A 362 -24.10 17.90 0.04
C SER A 362 -23.13 18.26 -1.08
N TYR A 363 -21.90 18.60 -0.72
CA TYR A 363 -20.81 18.83 -1.68
C TYR A 363 -20.61 17.64 -2.64
N MET A 364 -20.67 16.42 -2.18
CA MET A 364 -20.53 15.22 -3.01
C MET A 364 -21.59 15.16 -4.12
N ARG A 365 -22.85 15.51 -3.81
CA ARG A 365 -23.95 15.57 -4.81
C ARG A 365 -23.81 16.71 -5.80
N ASN A 366 -23.43 17.87 -5.31
CA ASN A 366 -23.35 19.10 -6.11
C ASN A 366 -22.09 19.16 -6.99
N SER A 367 -21.10 18.32 -6.69
CA SER A 367 -19.79 18.32 -7.39
C SER A 367 -19.82 17.64 -8.75
N GLY A 368 -20.84 16.83 -9.05
CA GLY A 368 -20.89 15.98 -10.25
C GLY A 368 -20.03 14.71 -10.14
N MET A 369 -19.45 14.44 -8.96
CA MET A 369 -18.81 13.19 -8.62
C MET A 369 -19.89 12.19 -8.18
N PRO A 370 -19.93 10.96 -8.72
CA PRO A 370 -20.78 9.92 -8.17
C PRO A 370 -20.35 9.61 -6.72
N ALA A 371 -21.33 9.38 -5.82
CA ALA A 371 -21.02 9.12 -4.40
C ALA A 371 -20.10 7.91 -4.20
N GLU A 372 -20.26 6.90 -5.03
CA GLU A 372 -19.43 5.71 -5.07
C GLU A 372 -18.03 5.94 -5.68
N GLY A 373 -17.78 7.09 -6.27
CA GLY A 373 -16.50 7.47 -6.86
C GLY A 373 -15.45 7.84 -5.81
N TRP A 374 -15.85 8.24 -4.62
CA TRP A 374 -14.94 8.60 -3.54
C TRP A 374 -14.89 7.55 -2.44
N VAL A 375 -13.65 7.16 -2.07
CA VAL A 375 -13.36 6.45 -0.83
C VAL A 375 -13.09 7.50 0.25
N ASN A 376 -14.08 7.75 1.09
CA ASN A 376 -13.98 8.78 2.13
C ASN A 376 -13.28 8.24 3.36
N PHE A 377 -12.45 9.06 4.02
CA PHE A 377 -11.83 8.72 5.29
C PHE A 377 -11.74 9.91 6.26
N MET A 378 -11.87 9.62 7.55
CA MET A 378 -11.62 10.59 8.63
C MET A 378 -10.15 10.61 9.02
N GLU A 379 -9.48 9.47 8.88
CA GLU A 379 -8.07 9.25 9.20
C GLU A 379 -7.47 8.32 8.15
N SER A 380 -6.17 8.50 7.86
CA SER A 380 -5.31 7.56 7.17
C SER A 380 -3.96 7.50 7.87
N HIS A 381 -3.03 6.71 7.33
CA HIS A 381 -1.65 6.69 7.83
C HIS A 381 -0.94 8.05 7.67
N ASP A 382 -1.45 8.94 6.81
CA ASP A 382 -0.83 10.24 6.47
C ASP A 382 -1.35 11.42 7.28
N GLU A 383 -2.56 11.30 7.86
CA GLU A 383 -3.19 12.37 8.61
C GLU A 383 -3.06 12.19 10.11
N GLU A 384 -3.32 13.30 10.83
CA GLU A 384 -3.37 13.27 12.28
C GLU A 384 -4.61 12.54 12.78
N ARG A 385 -4.49 11.80 13.88
CA ARG A 385 -5.60 11.11 14.53
C ARG A 385 -6.62 12.06 15.11
N VAL A 386 -7.89 11.82 14.83
CA VAL A 386 -9.00 12.62 15.38
C VAL A 386 -9.00 12.60 16.91
N ALA A 387 -8.79 11.40 17.50
CA ALA A 387 -8.74 11.24 18.94
C ALA A 387 -7.55 11.99 19.58
N TYR A 388 -6.40 12.05 18.91
CA TYR A 388 -5.28 12.87 19.38
C TYR A 388 -5.64 14.36 19.37
N LYS A 389 -6.25 14.86 18.30
CA LYS A 389 -6.69 16.26 18.22
C LYS A 389 -7.60 16.63 19.37
N GLN A 390 -8.53 15.74 19.76
CA GLN A 390 -9.39 15.97 20.94
C GLN A 390 -8.61 16.14 22.24
N THR A 391 -7.49 15.44 22.40
CA THR A 391 -6.68 15.50 23.64
C THR A 391 -5.76 16.71 23.66
N ALA A 392 -5.35 17.19 22.50
CA ALA A 392 -4.36 18.22 22.35
C ALA A 392 -4.97 19.63 22.19
N PHE A 393 -6.19 19.73 21.62
CA PHE A 393 -6.78 21.00 21.21
C PHE A 393 -8.31 21.02 21.40
N GLY A 394 -8.88 22.23 21.27
CA GLY A 394 -10.32 22.46 21.16
C GLY A 394 -11.10 22.37 22.46
N ASN A 395 -12.43 22.42 22.33
CA ASN A 395 -13.35 22.48 23.47
C ASN A 395 -13.36 21.23 24.32
N LEU A 396 -12.97 20.07 23.75
CA LEU A 396 -12.97 18.79 24.45
C LEU A 396 -11.61 18.37 25.01
N GLN A 397 -10.59 19.22 24.94
CA GLN A 397 -9.23 18.92 25.41
C GLN A 397 -9.20 18.38 26.85
N ASN A 398 -10.00 18.98 27.75
CA ASN A 398 -10.08 18.63 29.17
C ASN A 398 -11.29 17.73 29.51
N ALA A 399 -12.01 17.26 28.51
CA ALA A 399 -13.18 16.38 28.74
C ALA A 399 -12.76 14.98 29.17
N GLY A 400 -13.62 14.31 29.94
CA GLY A 400 -13.41 12.91 30.29
C GLY A 400 -13.43 11.98 29.06
N LEU A 401 -12.79 10.83 29.20
CA LEU A 401 -12.72 9.85 28.11
C LEU A 401 -14.10 9.43 27.60
N ASP A 402 -15.10 9.33 28.51
CA ASP A 402 -16.48 9.01 28.17
C ASP A 402 -17.10 10.03 27.20
N ILE A 403 -16.86 11.31 27.42
CA ILE A 403 -17.37 12.41 26.56
C ILE A 403 -16.64 12.38 25.22
N ARG A 404 -15.33 12.21 25.24
CA ARG A 404 -14.51 12.17 24.01
C ARG A 404 -14.90 10.99 23.13
N MET A 405 -15.08 9.79 23.69
CA MET A 405 -15.50 8.60 22.92
C MET A 405 -16.93 8.74 22.37
N LYS A 406 -17.86 9.37 23.10
CA LYS A 406 -19.18 9.70 22.57
C LYS A 406 -19.13 10.66 21.39
N GLN A 407 -18.24 11.66 21.43
CA GLN A 407 -18.07 12.58 20.30
C GLN A 407 -17.51 11.86 19.08
N LEU A 408 -16.54 10.96 19.25
CA LEU A 408 -16.05 10.12 18.15
C LEU A 408 -17.15 9.19 17.61
N GLY A 409 -18.01 8.66 18.49
CA GLY A 409 -19.20 7.91 18.08
C GLY A 409 -20.18 8.74 17.25
N THR A 410 -20.32 10.04 17.57
CA THR A 410 -21.11 10.97 16.76
C THR A 410 -20.46 11.17 15.39
N ASN A 411 -19.15 11.38 15.32
CA ASN A 411 -18.41 11.45 14.06
C ASN A 411 -18.63 10.18 13.22
N ALA A 412 -18.52 9.00 13.84
CA ALA A 412 -18.75 7.72 13.17
C ALA A 412 -20.18 7.62 12.61
N ALA A 413 -21.18 8.09 13.37
CA ALA A 413 -22.58 8.07 12.91
C ALA A 413 -22.76 8.93 11.66
N PHE A 414 -22.20 10.12 11.62
CA PHE A 414 -22.21 10.95 10.42
C PHE A 414 -21.45 10.31 9.26
N PHE A 415 -20.23 9.87 9.52
CA PHE A 415 -19.33 9.33 8.50
C PHE A 415 -19.87 8.05 7.85
N LEU A 416 -20.34 7.09 8.66
CA LEU A 416 -20.75 5.77 8.18
C LEU A 416 -22.16 5.74 7.58
N THR A 417 -22.98 6.77 7.79
CA THR A 417 -24.35 6.81 7.24
C THR A 417 -24.47 7.54 5.90
N VAL A 418 -23.40 8.17 5.44
CA VAL A 418 -23.33 8.79 4.09
C VAL A 418 -23.04 7.72 3.02
N PRO A 419 -23.61 7.81 1.80
CA PRO A 419 -23.29 6.91 0.69
C PRO A 419 -21.81 6.83 0.31
N GLY A 420 -21.45 5.82 -0.47
CA GLY A 420 -20.13 5.60 -1.02
C GLY A 420 -19.18 4.84 -0.09
N PRO A 421 -18.07 4.34 -0.63
CA PRO A 421 -17.06 3.60 0.13
C PRO A 421 -16.45 4.41 1.27
N LYS A 422 -16.02 3.72 2.31
CA LYS A 422 -15.40 4.28 3.51
C LYS A 422 -14.11 3.59 3.83
N MET A 423 -13.16 4.31 4.41
CA MET A 423 -11.94 3.74 4.96
C MET A 423 -11.78 4.12 6.44
N ILE A 424 -11.32 3.16 7.23
CA ILE A 424 -11.02 3.28 8.65
C ILE A 424 -9.55 2.94 8.83
N TRP A 425 -8.75 3.86 9.33
CA TRP A 425 -7.37 3.59 9.72
C TRP A 425 -7.31 2.78 11.00
N GLN A 426 -6.49 1.73 11.05
CA GLN A 426 -6.39 0.79 12.18
C GLN A 426 -6.42 1.47 13.55
N PHE A 427 -7.21 0.92 14.48
CA PHE A 427 -7.49 1.43 15.81
C PHE A 427 -8.27 2.76 15.88
N GLY A 428 -8.65 3.38 14.76
CA GLY A 428 -9.52 4.56 14.76
C GLY A 428 -10.86 4.29 15.45
N GLU A 429 -11.39 3.08 15.30
CA GLU A 429 -12.61 2.57 15.94
C GLU A 429 -12.48 2.37 17.46
N LEU A 430 -11.26 2.46 17.99
CA LEU A 430 -10.94 2.44 19.43
C LEU A 430 -10.54 3.83 19.95
N GLY A 431 -10.62 4.86 19.10
CA GLY A 431 -10.19 6.21 19.44
C GLY A 431 -8.69 6.30 19.73
N TYR A 432 -7.87 5.84 18.79
CA TYR A 432 -6.43 5.86 18.89
C TYR A 432 -5.90 7.30 19.01
N ASP A 433 -5.29 7.64 20.14
CA ASP A 433 -4.95 9.01 20.55
C ASP A 433 -3.45 9.32 20.60
N TYR A 434 -2.64 8.57 19.88
CA TYR A 434 -1.24 8.90 19.63
C TYR A 434 -1.12 9.69 18.31
N SER A 435 -0.41 10.81 18.34
CA SER A 435 -0.11 11.61 17.14
C SER A 435 0.72 10.84 16.13
N ILE A 436 0.58 11.19 14.87
CA ILE A 436 1.48 10.74 13.79
C ILE A 436 2.96 11.10 14.06
N MET A 437 3.23 12.01 14.99
CA MET A 437 4.57 12.39 15.41
C MET A 437 5.16 11.48 16.50
N TYR A 438 4.36 10.59 17.11
CA TYR A 438 4.83 9.66 18.15
C TYR A 438 5.70 8.55 17.57
N LYS A 439 6.63 8.08 18.41
CA LYS A 439 7.44 6.88 18.20
C LYS A 439 6.89 5.71 18.99
N TYR A 440 7.38 4.49 18.69
CA TYR A 440 6.91 3.27 19.34
C TYR A 440 7.07 3.26 20.88
N ASP A 441 8.06 3.98 21.39
CA ASP A 441 8.32 4.13 22.84
C ASP A 441 7.39 5.13 23.55
N GLY A 442 6.46 5.73 22.81
CA GLY A 442 5.52 6.73 23.31
C GLY A 442 6.12 8.13 23.45
N THR A 443 7.34 8.35 22.97
CA THR A 443 7.90 9.72 22.90
C THR A 443 7.41 10.44 21.66
N MET A 444 7.28 11.77 21.77
CA MET A 444 6.81 12.61 20.67
C MET A 444 7.98 13.22 19.91
N GLY A 445 8.02 13.04 18.59
CA GLY A 445 8.95 13.72 17.70
C GLY A 445 8.52 15.18 17.44
N THR A 446 9.33 15.91 16.71
CA THR A 446 9.06 17.31 16.32
C THR A 446 8.35 17.45 14.99
N GLU A 447 8.26 16.39 14.22
CA GLU A 447 7.66 16.33 12.89
C GLU A 447 7.02 14.96 12.63
N LYS A 448 6.18 14.86 11.59
CA LYS A 448 5.65 13.58 11.09
C LYS A 448 6.82 12.65 10.82
N ASN A 449 6.73 11.43 11.30
CA ASN A 449 7.75 10.42 11.08
C ASN A 449 7.14 9.05 10.75
N THR A 450 7.91 8.22 10.09
CA THR A 450 7.54 6.86 9.70
C THR A 450 7.92 5.81 10.74
N ASP A 451 8.36 6.22 11.94
CA ASP A 451 8.69 5.31 13.04
C ASP A 451 7.49 4.47 13.43
N ALA A 452 7.76 3.28 13.96
CA ALA A 452 6.72 2.41 14.49
C ALA A 452 5.89 3.13 15.57
N LYS A 453 4.61 2.86 15.59
CA LYS A 453 3.66 3.46 16.53
C LYS A 453 3.29 2.46 17.63
N PRO A 454 2.88 2.94 18.84
CA PRO A 454 2.41 2.06 19.90
C PRO A 454 1.22 1.20 19.45
N VAL A 455 1.31 -0.12 19.64
CA VAL A 455 0.21 -1.06 19.40
C VAL A 455 -0.73 -1.06 20.59
N LYS A 456 -2.04 -0.84 20.37
CA LYS A 456 -2.98 -0.51 21.43
C LYS A 456 -4.16 -1.50 21.56
N TRP A 457 -3.88 -2.80 21.56
CA TRP A 457 -4.91 -3.82 21.83
C TRP A 457 -5.51 -3.74 23.25
N ASP A 458 -4.75 -3.18 24.20
CA ASP A 458 -5.24 -2.91 25.57
C ASP A 458 -6.42 -1.93 25.62
N TYR A 459 -6.62 -1.11 24.57
CA TYR A 459 -7.79 -0.22 24.46
C TYR A 459 -9.13 -0.95 24.47
N LEU A 460 -9.18 -2.21 24.03
CA LEU A 460 -10.37 -3.05 24.11
C LEU A 460 -10.83 -3.35 25.55
N THR A 461 -9.95 -3.20 26.54
CA THR A 461 -10.30 -3.42 27.96
C THR A 461 -10.95 -2.21 28.60
N ASP A 462 -10.86 -1.02 27.97
CA ASP A 462 -11.53 0.18 28.43
C ASP A 462 -12.97 0.22 27.95
N GLN A 463 -13.92 0.43 28.88
CA GLN A 463 -15.36 0.38 28.59
C GLN A 463 -15.83 1.47 27.61
N TYR A 464 -15.22 2.64 27.60
CA TYR A 464 -15.63 3.76 26.75
C TYR A 464 -15.10 3.58 25.31
N ARG A 465 -13.87 3.08 25.17
CA ARG A 465 -13.29 2.74 23.88
C ARG A 465 -13.97 1.52 23.26
N LYS A 466 -14.29 0.52 24.08
CA LYS A 466 -15.13 -0.61 23.66
C LYS A 466 -16.52 -0.15 23.20
N GLY A 467 -17.12 0.83 23.90
CA GLY A 467 -18.39 1.46 23.50
C GLY A 467 -18.31 2.18 22.15
N LEU A 468 -17.15 2.78 21.82
CA LEU A 468 -16.90 3.35 20.50
C LEU A 468 -16.82 2.25 19.43
N TYR A 469 -16.06 1.18 19.67
CA TYR A 469 -16.01 0.01 18.79
C TYR A 469 -17.42 -0.55 18.53
N ASP A 470 -18.23 -0.71 19.57
CA ASP A 470 -19.62 -1.22 19.46
C ASP A 470 -20.50 -0.27 18.62
N THR A 471 -20.24 1.05 18.69
CA THR A 471 -20.92 2.05 17.85
C THR A 471 -20.56 1.84 16.38
N TYR A 472 -19.26 1.73 16.06
CA TYR A 472 -18.80 1.43 14.69
C TYR A 472 -19.41 0.11 14.19
N SER A 473 -19.30 -0.96 14.97
CA SER A 473 -19.82 -2.27 14.57
C SER A 473 -21.33 -2.25 14.32
N THR A 474 -22.10 -1.55 15.17
CA THR A 474 -23.56 -1.41 15.00
C THR A 474 -23.90 -0.65 13.71
N LEU A 475 -23.20 0.45 13.43
CA LEU A 475 -23.44 1.26 12.23
C LEU A 475 -23.04 0.49 10.96
N LEU A 476 -21.91 -0.21 11.00
CA LEU A 476 -21.45 -1.04 9.87
C LEU A 476 -22.39 -2.22 9.60
N LYS A 477 -22.90 -2.85 10.67
CA LYS A 477 -23.92 -3.89 10.52
C LYS A 477 -25.20 -3.33 9.89
N LEU A 478 -25.69 -2.17 10.36
CA LEU A 478 -26.86 -1.51 9.77
C LEU A 478 -26.63 -1.23 8.28
N ARG A 479 -25.43 -0.76 7.91
CA ARG A 479 -25.05 -0.47 6.54
C ARG A 479 -24.99 -1.72 5.66
N ASN A 480 -24.41 -2.80 6.17
CA ASN A 480 -24.28 -4.06 5.46
C ASN A 480 -25.62 -4.78 5.28
N ASP A 481 -26.46 -4.73 6.30
CA ASP A 481 -27.81 -5.37 6.28
C ASP A 481 -28.79 -4.59 5.37
N ASN A 482 -28.52 -3.32 5.06
CA ASN A 482 -29.44 -2.45 4.33
C ASN A 482 -28.71 -1.62 3.25
N PRO A 483 -27.99 -2.22 2.29
CA PRO A 483 -27.15 -1.50 1.35
C PRO A 483 -27.91 -0.45 0.51
N ASP A 484 -29.18 -0.70 0.23
CA ASP A 484 -30.02 0.23 -0.56
C ASP A 484 -30.29 1.56 0.16
N LEU A 485 -30.26 1.58 1.49
CA LEU A 485 -30.42 2.80 2.30
C LEU A 485 -29.19 3.72 2.22
N PHE A 486 -28.04 3.16 1.87
CA PHE A 486 -26.76 3.85 1.79
C PHE A 486 -26.29 4.05 0.34
N SER A 487 -27.20 3.89 -0.62
CA SER A 487 -26.96 4.21 -2.01
C SER A 487 -27.19 5.71 -2.28
N ASP A 488 -26.58 6.24 -3.34
CA ASP A 488 -26.77 7.64 -3.76
C ASP A 488 -28.25 7.96 -4.04
N ASN A 489 -29.01 6.99 -4.54
CA ASN A 489 -30.43 7.14 -4.84
C ASN A 489 -31.30 7.32 -3.58
N ALA A 490 -30.90 6.78 -2.45
CA ALA A 490 -31.62 6.91 -1.19
C ALA A 490 -31.28 8.20 -0.44
N PHE A 491 -30.12 8.77 -0.70
CA PHE A 491 -29.66 10.00 -0.05
C PHE A 491 -30.39 11.22 -0.63
N LYS A 492 -31.22 11.88 0.16
CA LYS A 492 -32.02 13.01 -0.30
C LYS A 492 -31.40 14.36 -0.02
N ASP A 493 -31.11 14.64 1.22
CA ASP A 493 -30.50 15.89 1.68
C ASP A 493 -29.93 15.73 3.08
N TRP A 494 -28.84 16.40 3.30
CA TRP A 494 -28.24 16.54 4.61
C TRP A 494 -28.42 17.98 5.09
N LYS A 495 -29.19 18.19 6.16
CA LYS A 495 -29.40 19.51 6.77
C LYS A 495 -29.02 19.51 8.23
#